data_3973d0de7a1cb8f3545413a36ed42efb
#
_entry.id   3973d0de7a1cb8f3545413a36ed42efb
#
_cell.length_a   1.000
_cell.length_b   1.000
_cell.length_c   1.000
_cell.angle_alpha   90.00
_cell.angle_beta   90.00
_cell.angle_gamma   90.00
#
_symmetry.space_group_name_H-M   'P 1'
#
loop_
_entity.id
_entity.type
_entity.pdbx_description
1 polymer ?
#
loop_
_entity_poly.entity_id
_entity_poly.type
_entity_poly.pdbx_seq_one_letter_code
_entity_poly.pdbx_strand_id
1 'polypeptide(L)'
;MNQVAYWCATTHEWPDLTIIMTLKNLIDAKGRIAPGVMEQPVETINYMDYDLRTVMDRPRSRLARRWRFNQFQFVSAMAPGWVFGMAIVDLKLVGNGFFYLFDFESGQMFEQSFMQPLARHTDIEPYPEHGHARFRKGDVSLAIEPATGGRNIRVTAPGNIRVDLELRDTDQPLRLVCPAGYNGWVFTRKSAGVPVEGEVRWGQQVWRCDEQTRGSIDWSCGFMRRETAWNWACLAGVTEQGVSVGLNLAAGVNETGMTENALWLDGRCVKLGAARFEFDRYRPGADWRVTTEDGLVDLSFVPAGTRKERLNAGVLASNFRQFVGTFRGTVRDEAGQSVPVDGLRGLMEDHYARW
;
A
#
# COMPACT_ATOMS: atom_id res chain seq x y z
N MET A 1 68.73 11.82 -16.95
CA MET A 1 67.73 11.28 -17.89
C MET A 1 66.88 10.24 -17.13
N ASN A 2 65.76 10.66 -16.62
CA ASN A 2 64.85 9.80 -15.84
C ASN A 2 63.72 9.29 -16.76
N GLN A 3 63.66 7.97 -16.96
CA GLN A 3 62.56 7.33 -17.62
C GLN A 3 61.45 7.11 -16.57
N VAL A 4 60.30 7.68 -16.83
CA VAL A 4 59.05 7.44 -16.08
C VAL A 4 58.34 6.30 -16.76
N ALA A 5 58.21 5.18 -16.08
CA ALA A 5 57.41 4.04 -16.52
C ALA A 5 55.94 4.28 -16.22
N TYR A 6 55.08 4.30 -17.26
CA TYR A 6 53.63 4.29 -17.12
C TYR A 6 53.17 2.88 -16.81
N TRP A 7 52.56 2.71 -15.65
CA TRP A 7 51.79 1.52 -15.32
C TRP A 7 50.36 1.68 -15.87
N CYS A 8 50.01 0.83 -16.81
CA CYS A 8 48.66 0.68 -17.30
C CYS A 8 47.86 -0.12 -16.26
N ALA A 9 46.95 0.53 -15.54
CA ALA A 9 46.04 -0.13 -14.62
C ALA A 9 44.94 -0.79 -15.44
N THR A 10 44.95 -2.12 -15.49
CA THR A 10 43.80 -2.91 -15.93
C THR A 10 42.70 -2.76 -14.90
N THR A 11 41.58 -2.15 -15.30
CA THR A 11 40.34 -2.10 -14.51
C THR A 11 39.76 -3.49 -14.40
N HIS A 12 39.95 -4.14 -13.25
CA HIS A 12 39.09 -5.25 -12.83
C HIS A 12 37.78 -4.66 -12.37
N GLU A 13 36.72 -4.85 -13.18
CA GLU A 13 35.38 -4.70 -12.74
C GLU A 13 35.10 -5.80 -11.71
N TRP A 14 34.99 -5.40 -10.45
CA TRP A 14 34.41 -6.26 -9.42
C TRP A 14 32.90 -6.32 -9.65
N PRO A 15 32.28 -7.49 -9.67
CA PRO A 15 30.83 -7.55 -9.67
C PRO A 15 30.35 -6.92 -8.36
N ASP A 16 29.49 -5.90 -8.47
CA ASP A 16 28.77 -5.29 -7.35
C ASP A 16 27.84 -6.36 -6.71
N LEU A 17 28.39 -7.18 -5.87
CA LEU A 17 27.66 -7.97 -4.89
C LEU A 17 27.29 -7.01 -3.75
N THR A 18 26.29 -6.17 -3.97
CA THR A 18 25.62 -5.47 -2.90
C THR A 18 24.91 -6.53 -2.05
N ILE A 19 25.59 -7.02 -1.01
CA ILE A 19 24.97 -7.86 0.00
C ILE A 19 23.95 -6.98 0.71
N ILE A 20 22.69 -7.07 0.32
CA ILE A 20 21.58 -6.40 1.02
C ILE A 20 21.49 -7.07 2.38
N MET A 21 22.02 -6.40 3.42
CA MET A 21 21.87 -6.88 4.79
C MET A 21 20.41 -6.78 5.21
N THR A 22 19.79 -7.91 5.52
CA THR A 22 18.42 -7.95 6.04
C THR A 22 18.42 -7.66 7.54
N LEU A 23 17.60 -6.71 7.98
CA LEU A 23 17.38 -6.46 9.39
C LEU A 23 16.49 -7.57 9.96
N LYS A 24 17.05 -8.38 10.86
CA LYS A 24 16.32 -9.52 11.44
C LYS A 24 15.05 -9.11 12.18
N ASN A 25 15.11 -8.08 13.00
CA ASN A 25 14.02 -7.60 13.83
C ASN A 25 13.85 -6.08 13.69
N LEU A 26 12.59 -5.60 13.65
CA LEU A 26 12.29 -4.18 13.60
C LEU A 26 12.53 -3.46 14.94
N ILE A 27 12.24 -4.14 16.05
CA ILE A 27 12.40 -3.61 17.42
C ILE A 27 13.75 -4.09 17.99
N ASP A 28 14.55 -3.16 18.51
CA ASP A 28 15.85 -3.47 19.09
C ASP A 28 15.75 -4.22 20.44
N ALA A 29 16.87 -4.72 20.94
CA ALA A 29 16.94 -5.44 22.22
C ALA A 29 16.55 -4.58 23.44
N LYS A 30 16.45 -3.25 23.29
CA LYS A 30 15.99 -2.33 24.34
C LYS A 30 14.50 -1.98 24.19
N GLY A 31 13.78 -2.65 23.28
CA GLY A 31 12.37 -2.40 23.03
C GLY A 31 12.07 -1.10 22.27
N ARG A 32 13.00 -0.58 21.49
CA ARG A 32 12.88 0.68 20.76
C ARG A 32 12.81 0.44 19.26
N ILE A 33 12.26 1.41 18.55
CA ILE A 33 12.17 1.45 17.09
C ILE A 33 12.83 2.73 16.57
N ALA A 34 13.52 2.64 15.45
CA ALA A 34 14.09 3.79 14.76
C ALA A 34 13.12 4.27 13.68
N PRO A 35 12.52 5.48 13.79
CA PRO A 35 11.72 6.06 12.72
C PRO A 35 12.58 6.41 11.51
N GLY A 36 12.00 6.31 10.32
CA GLY A 36 12.66 6.69 9.06
C GLY A 36 12.35 5.74 7.92
N VAL A 37 12.84 6.12 6.74
CA VAL A 37 12.87 5.26 5.55
C VAL A 37 13.94 4.19 5.77
N MET A 38 13.61 2.96 5.42
CA MET A 38 14.50 1.81 5.59
C MET A 38 14.90 1.28 4.21
N GLU A 39 16.19 1.30 3.93
CA GLU A 39 16.74 0.70 2.71
C GLU A 39 16.77 -0.82 2.79
N GLN A 40 17.00 -1.33 4.00
CA GLN A 40 17.14 -2.76 4.23
C GLN A 40 15.78 -3.45 4.41
N PRO A 41 15.59 -4.66 3.86
CA PRO A 41 14.45 -5.50 4.18
C PRO A 41 14.39 -5.82 5.68
N VAL A 42 13.17 -5.99 6.20
CA VAL A 42 12.92 -6.41 7.59
C VAL A 42 12.35 -7.81 7.58
N GLU A 43 13.03 -8.75 8.23
CA GLU A 43 12.57 -10.14 8.29
C GLU A 43 11.32 -10.27 9.17
N THR A 44 11.35 -9.68 10.37
CA THR A 44 10.29 -9.86 11.37
C THR A 44 9.89 -8.54 12.03
N ILE A 45 8.59 -8.30 12.09
CA ILE A 45 7.99 -7.27 12.94
C ILE A 45 7.77 -7.88 14.33
N ASN A 46 8.78 -7.87 15.15
CA ASN A 46 8.76 -8.39 16.53
C ASN A 46 8.05 -7.42 17.49
N TYR A 47 6.82 -7.01 17.17
CA TYR A 47 6.06 -5.95 17.86
C TYR A 47 5.85 -6.23 19.36
N MET A 48 5.91 -7.49 19.80
CA MET A 48 5.78 -7.87 21.20
C MET A 48 6.96 -7.42 22.06
N ASP A 49 8.10 -7.09 21.43
CA ASP A 49 9.31 -6.65 22.14
C ASP A 49 9.31 -5.13 22.34
N TYR A 50 8.41 -4.40 21.68
CA TYR A 50 8.30 -2.94 21.81
C TYR A 50 7.92 -2.53 23.24
N ASP A 51 8.63 -1.53 23.82
CA ASP A 51 8.31 -0.94 25.13
C ASP A 51 7.09 0.01 25.04
N LEU A 52 5.94 -0.58 24.73
CA LEU A 52 4.68 0.16 24.65
C LEU A 52 4.24 0.62 26.03
N ARG A 53 4.03 1.93 26.18
CA ARG A 53 3.61 2.57 27.44
C ARG A 53 2.25 3.26 27.29
N THR A 54 1.63 3.56 28.42
CA THR A 54 0.48 4.48 28.48
C THR A 54 0.95 5.91 28.30
N VAL A 55 0.03 6.85 28.09
CA VAL A 55 0.32 8.28 28.09
C VAL A 55 0.83 8.83 29.44
N MET A 56 0.79 8.01 30.48
CA MET A 56 1.33 8.27 31.81
C MET A 56 2.57 7.40 32.10
N ASP A 57 3.30 7.00 31.06
CA ASP A 57 4.58 6.28 31.05
C ASP A 57 4.57 4.89 31.73
N ARG A 58 3.39 4.33 32.01
CA ARG A 58 3.28 2.99 32.59
C ARG A 58 3.43 1.91 31.51
N PRO A 59 4.31 0.91 31.70
CA PRO A 59 4.44 -0.19 30.74
C PRO A 59 3.12 -0.93 30.51
N ARG A 60 2.83 -1.28 29.28
CA ARG A 60 1.68 -2.11 28.90
C ARG A 60 2.01 -3.59 29.04
N SER A 61 1.02 -4.36 29.50
CA SER A 61 1.14 -5.82 29.58
C SER A 61 1.29 -6.45 28.17
N ARG A 62 1.81 -7.68 28.11
CA ARG A 62 1.90 -8.44 26.85
C ARG A 62 0.52 -8.60 26.19
N LEU A 63 -0.54 -8.84 26.97
CA LEU A 63 -1.89 -8.95 26.45
C LEU A 63 -2.36 -7.62 25.84
N ALA A 64 -2.11 -6.49 26.50
CA ALA A 64 -2.46 -5.17 25.98
C ALA A 64 -1.69 -4.84 24.70
N ARG A 65 -0.42 -5.22 24.59
CA ARG A 65 0.36 -5.08 23.33
C ARG A 65 -0.27 -5.90 22.22
N ARG A 66 -0.59 -7.17 22.45
CA ARG A 66 -1.25 -8.02 21.45
C ARG A 66 -2.56 -7.43 20.94
N TRP A 67 -3.42 -6.91 21.82
CA TRP A 67 -4.73 -6.37 21.44
C TRP A 67 -4.69 -4.98 20.82
N ARG A 68 -3.57 -4.28 20.91
CA ARG A 68 -3.38 -2.95 20.32
C ARG A 68 -2.64 -2.96 18.99
N PHE A 69 -2.06 -4.09 18.62
CA PHE A 69 -1.36 -4.23 17.37
C PHE A 69 -2.33 -4.49 16.24
N ASN A 70 -2.45 -3.52 15.35
CA ASN A 70 -3.29 -3.59 14.17
C ASN A 70 -2.44 -3.81 12.93
N GLN A 71 -3.02 -4.47 11.94
CA GLN A 71 -2.37 -4.65 10.64
C GLN A 71 -3.40 -4.80 9.52
N PHE A 72 -3.01 -4.38 8.33
CA PHE A 72 -3.79 -4.59 7.13
C PHE A 72 -2.88 -4.77 5.91
N GLN A 73 -3.40 -5.47 4.93
CA GLN A 73 -2.81 -5.55 3.61
C GLN A 73 -3.87 -5.20 2.58
N PHE A 74 -3.51 -4.31 1.66
CA PHE A 74 -4.30 -3.97 0.49
C PHE A 74 -3.49 -4.27 -0.76
N VAL A 75 -4.15 -4.79 -1.78
CA VAL A 75 -3.57 -5.02 -3.10
C VAL A 75 -4.54 -4.55 -4.16
N SER A 76 -4.01 -4.06 -5.27
CA SER A 76 -4.83 -3.66 -6.42
C SER A 76 -4.22 -4.14 -7.73
N ALA A 77 -5.07 -4.27 -8.75
CA ALA A 77 -4.70 -4.39 -10.15
C ALA A 77 -5.52 -3.37 -10.95
N MET A 78 -4.87 -2.64 -11.82
CA MET A 78 -5.43 -1.53 -12.60
C MET A 78 -5.06 -1.73 -14.07
N ALA A 79 -6.08 -1.89 -14.90
CA ALA A 79 -5.98 -1.95 -16.34
C ALA A 79 -6.78 -0.81 -16.97
N PRO A 80 -6.59 -0.44 -18.25
CA PRO A 80 -7.33 0.64 -18.88
C PRO A 80 -8.86 0.50 -18.76
N GLY A 81 -9.38 -0.74 -18.79
CA GLY A 81 -10.81 -1.03 -18.75
C GLY A 81 -11.37 -1.36 -17.36
N TRP A 82 -10.55 -1.67 -16.37
CA TRP A 82 -11.03 -2.11 -15.06
C TRP A 82 -10.04 -1.86 -13.92
N VAL A 83 -10.56 -1.82 -12.69
CA VAL A 83 -9.77 -1.75 -11.47
C VAL A 83 -10.28 -2.78 -10.47
N PHE A 84 -9.39 -3.60 -9.97
CA PHE A 84 -9.61 -4.54 -8.86
C PHE A 84 -8.90 -4.05 -7.61
N GLY A 85 -9.53 -4.24 -6.44
CA GLY A 85 -8.91 -4.01 -5.14
C GLY A 85 -9.37 -5.04 -4.11
N MET A 86 -8.47 -5.44 -3.23
CA MET A 86 -8.73 -6.36 -2.13
C MET A 86 -7.96 -5.95 -0.89
N ALA A 87 -8.60 -6.07 0.29
CA ALA A 87 -7.92 -5.91 1.56
C ALA A 87 -8.26 -7.01 2.56
N ILE A 88 -7.30 -7.28 3.44
CA ILE A 88 -7.46 -8.10 4.64
C ILE A 88 -6.97 -7.26 5.83
N VAL A 89 -7.83 -7.10 6.84
CA VAL A 89 -7.63 -6.21 7.98
C VAL A 89 -7.78 -6.97 9.28
N ASP A 90 -6.82 -6.87 10.17
CA ASP A 90 -6.83 -7.43 11.53
C ASP A 90 -6.70 -6.30 12.56
N LEU A 91 -7.85 -5.92 13.16
CA LEU A 91 -7.92 -4.97 14.27
C LEU A 91 -8.06 -5.67 15.63
N LYS A 92 -7.84 -6.98 15.69
CA LYS A 92 -8.01 -7.85 16.86
C LYS A 92 -9.45 -7.98 17.35
N LEU A 93 -10.17 -6.86 17.55
CA LEU A 93 -11.58 -6.87 17.91
C LEU A 93 -12.47 -7.24 16.72
N VAL A 94 -12.03 -6.91 15.52
CA VAL A 94 -12.72 -7.19 14.25
C VAL A 94 -11.68 -7.57 13.21
N GLY A 95 -11.95 -8.65 12.47
CA GLY A 95 -11.32 -8.93 11.20
C GLY A 95 -12.22 -8.49 10.07
N ASN A 96 -11.67 -7.86 9.05
CA ASN A 96 -12.39 -7.45 7.85
C ASN A 96 -11.68 -8.01 6.62
N GLY A 97 -12.46 -8.50 5.66
CA GLY A 97 -11.98 -8.86 4.34
C GLY A 97 -12.94 -8.31 3.30
N PHE A 98 -12.44 -7.60 2.32
CA PHE A 98 -13.26 -7.10 1.21
C PHE A 98 -12.51 -7.19 -0.11
N PHE A 99 -13.26 -7.25 -1.18
CA PHE A 99 -12.75 -7.12 -2.53
C PHE A 99 -13.80 -6.46 -3.43
N TYR A 100 -13.33 -5.81 -4.48
CA TYR A 100 -14.18 -5.16 -5.46
C TYR A 100 -13.53 -5.14 -6.84
N LEU A 101 -14.36 -4.97 -7.85
CA LEU A 101 -13.97 -4.69 -9.21
C LEU A 101 -14.86 -3.56 -9.75
N PHE A 102 -14.25 -2.58 -10.39
CA PHE A 102 -14.93 -1.55 -11.16
C PHE A 102 -14.64 -1.75 -12.64
N ASP A 103 -15.69 -1.86 -13.43
CA ASP A 103 -15.62 -1.98 -14.87
C ASP A 103 -15.95 -0.62 -15.52
N PHE A 104 -14.98 -0.05 -16.23
CA PHE A 104 -15.14 1.27 -16.86
C PHE A 104 -16.03 1.25 -18.09
N GLU A 105 -16.20 0.11 -18.75
CA GLU A 105 -17.07 -0.01 -19.92
C GLU A 105 -18.54 0.07 -19.52
N SER A 106 -18.93 -0.68 -18.51
CA SER A 106 -20.31 -0.69 -18.00
C SER A 106 -20.59 0.37 -16.94
N GLY A 107 -19.57 0.96 -16.34
CA GLY A 107 -19.67 1.84 -15.17
C GLY A 107 -20.12 1.12 -13.88
N GLN A 108 -20.04 -0.20 -13.85
CA GLN A 108 -20.52 -1.01 -12.72
C GLN A 108 -19.44 -1.25 -11.68
N MET A 109 -19.84 -1.17 -10.40
CA MET A 109 -19.05 -1.58 -9.26
C MET A 109 -19.56 -2.92 -8.75
N PHE A 110 -18.70 -3.93 -8.74
CA PHE A 110 -18.92 -5.22 -8.11
C PHE A 110 -18.15 -5.25 -6.80
N GLU A 111 -18.82 -5.49 -5.66
CA GLU A 111 -18.13 -5.50 -4.36
C GLU A 111 -18.72 -6.50 -3.38
N GLN A 112 -17.86 -7.02 -2.52
CA GLN A 112 -18.24 -7.81 -1.34
C GLN A 112 -17.35 -7.41 -0.16
N SER A 113 -17.97 -7.29 1.02
CA SER A 113 -17.30 -6.96 2.28
C SER A 113 -17.80 -7.87 3.40
N PHE A 114 -16.87 -8.32 4.25
CA PHE A 114 -17.13 -9.28 5.30
C PHE A 114 -16.43 -8.86 6.58
N MET A 115 -17.16 -8.86 7.68
CA MET A 115 -16.60 -8.64 9.01
C MET A 115 -16.77 -9.87 9.90
N GLN A 116 -15.80 -10.10 10.77
CA GLN A 116 -15.82 -11.14 11.79
C GLN A 116 -15.40 -10.61 13.15
N PRO A 117 -16.13 -10.95 14.23
CA PRO A 117 -15.71 -10.56 15.58
C PRO A 117 -14.42 -11.28 15.97
N LEU A 118 -13.58 -10.60 16.76
CA LEU A 118 -12.31 -11.12 17.30
C LEU A 118 -11.33 -11.58 16.22
N ALA A 119 -11.40 -10.98 15.02
CA ALA A 119 -10.58 -11.34 13.87
C ALA A 119 -10.51 -12.86 13.60
N ARG A 120 -11.61 -13.60 13.86
CA ARG A 120 -11.67 -15.05 13.62
C ARG A 120 -11.37 -15.33 12.16
N HIS A 121 -10.55 -16.38 11.92
CA HIS A 121 -10.13 -16.78 10.56
C HIS A 121 -9.52 -15.65 9.73
N THR A 122 -8.95 -14.63 10.42
CA THR A 122 -8.11 -13.60 9.84
C THR A 122 -6.70 -13.81 10.36
N ASP A 123 -5.76 -13.99 9.45
CA ASP A 123 -4.36 -14.25 9.77
C ASP A 123 -3.47 -13.40 8.86
N ILE A 124 -2.69 -12.53 9.45
CA ILE A 124 -1.68 -11.72 8.76
C ILE A 124 -0.36 -11.93 9.50
N GLU A 125 0.59 -12.56 8.84
CA GLU A 125 1.90 -12.81 9.42
C GLU A 125 2.72 -11.52 9.52
N PRO A 126 3.52 -11.37 10.58
CA PRO A 126 4.33 -10.17 10.79
C PRO A 126 5.68 -10.23 10.04
N TYR A 127 5.67 -10.72 8.79
CA TYR A 127 6.82 -10.87 7.93
C TYR A 127 6.64 -10.05 6.66
N PRO A 128 7.19 -8.81 6.58
CA PRO A 128 6.90 -7.88 5.48
C PRO A 128 7.25 -8.41 4.10
N GLU A 129 8.33 -9.18 4.01
CA GLU A 129 8.86 -9.60 2.72
C GLU A 129 8.23 -10.91 2.22
N HIS A 130 7.86 -11.81 3.13
CA HIS A 130 7.44 -13.18 2.77
C HIS A 130 6.24 -13.72 3.55
N GLY A 131 5.59 -12.88 4.38
CA GLY A 131 4.41 -13.27 5.13
C GLY A 131 3.17 -13.33 4.25
N HIS A 132 2.20 -14.15 4.67
CA HIS A 132 0.89 -14.21 4.04
C HIS A 132 -0.16 -13.38 4.78
N ALA A 133 -1.26 -13.07 4.10
CA ALA A 133 -2.49 -12.61 4.71
C ALA A 133 -3.66 -13.47 4.21
N ARG A 134 -4.49 -13.94 5.14
CA ARG A 134 -5.64 -14.81 4.84
C ARG A 134 -6.88 -14.39 5.61
N PHE A 135 -8.02 -14.48 4.94
CA PHE A 135 -9.34 -14.28 5.54
C PHE A 135 -10.30 -15.34 5.03
N ARG A 136 -11.11 -15.92 5.94
CA ARG A 136 -12.14 -16.89 5.56
C ARG A 136 -13.44 -16.62 6.31
N LYS A 137 -14.57 -16.70 5.59
CA LYS A 137 -15.91 -16.64 6.17
C LYS A 137 -16.87 -17.49 5.35
N GLY A 138 -17.31 -18.64 5.90
CA GLY A 138 -18.09 -19.63 5.14
C GLY A 138 -17.33 -20.08 3.90
N ASP A 139 -17.96 -19.96 2.74
CA ASP A 139 -17.37 -20.32 1.44
C ASP A 139 -16.52 -19.22 0.81
N VAL A 140 -16.31 -18.11 1.53
CA VAL A 140 -15.46 -17.01 1.07
C VAL A 140 -14.03 -17.19 1.59
N SER A 141 -13.06 -17.11 0.70
CA SER A 141 -11.64 -17.15 1.01
C SER A 141 -10.90 -16.03 0.26
N LEU A 142 -10.16 -15.24 1.00
CA LEU A 142 -9.24 -14.22 0.48
C LEU A 142 -7.83 -14.60 0.91
N ALA A 143 -6.86 -14.50 0.01
CA ALA A 143 -5.47 -14.78 0.31
C ALA A 143 -4.52 -13.85 -0.46
N ILE A 144 -3.51 -13.36 0.24
CA ILE A 144 -2.31 -12.73 -0.28
C ILE A 144 -1.16 -13.61 0.16
N GLU A 145 -0.59 -14.36 -0.77
CA GLU A 145 0.45 -15.34 -0.49
C GLU A 145 1.80 -14.86 -1.03
N PRO A 146 2.91 -15.17 -0.37
CA PRO A 146 4.22 -14.88 -0.92
C PRO A 146 4.45 -15.71 -2.20
N ALA A 147 5.11 -15.10 -3.17
CA ALA A 147 5.61 -15.73 -4.38
C ALA A 147 7.06 -15.30 -4.61
N THR A 148 7.79 -16.02 -5.48
CA THR A 148 9.15 -15.61 -5.85
C THR A 148 9.13 -14.24 -6.53
N GLY A 149 9.66 -13.23 -5.85
CA GLY A 149 9.69 -11.85 -6.36
C GLY A 149 8.33 -11.15 -6.37
N GLY A 150 7.35 -11.59 -5.54
CA GLY A 150 6.05 -10.92 -5.53
C GLY A 150 5.00 -11.54 -4.61
N ARG A 151 3.74 -11.45 -5.05
CA ARG A 151 2.56 -11.94 -4.31
C ARG A 151 1.58 -12.63 -5.25
N ASN A 152 1.04 -13.76 -4.80
CA ASN A 152 -0.14 -14.40 -5.38
C ASN A 152 -1.39 -13.96 -4.66
N ILE A 153 -2.38 -13.46 -5.39
CA ILE A 153 -3.64 -12.96 -4.88
C ILE A 153 -4.75 -13.93 -5.30
N ARG A 154 -5.45 -14.49 -4.32
CA ARG A 154 -6.54 -15.42 -4.59
C ARG A 154 -7.81 -15.02 -3.86
N VAL A 155 -8.91 -15.04 -4.60
CA VAL A 155 -10.26 -14.90 -4.05
C VAL A 155 -11.09 -16.07 -4.55
N THR A 156 -11.86 -16.66 -3.65
CA THR A 156 -12.94 -17.57 -3.97
C THR A 156 -14.16 -17.15 -3.20
N ALA A 157 -15.30 -16.97 -3.88
CA ALA A 157 -16.57 -16.65 -3.25
C ALA A 157 -17.76 -17.25 -4.02
N PRO A 158 -18.93 -17.42 -3.40
CA PRO A 158 -20.16 -17.86 -4.09
C PRO A 158 -20.50 -16.98 -5.28
N GLY A 159 -21.25 -17.51 -6.24
CA GLY A 159 -21.61 -16.77 -7.45
C GLY A 159 -20.56 -16.87 -8.56
N ASN A 160 -19.70 -17.89 -8.54
CA ASN A 160 -18.60 -18.09 -9.49
C ASN A 160 -17.62 -16.91 -9.52
N ILE A 161 -17.27 -16.41 -8.31
CA ILE A 161 -16.29 -15.35 -8.15
C ILE A 161 -14.93 -15.99 -7.88
N ARG A 162 -13.97 -15.69 -8.72
CA ARG A 162 -12.58 -16.15 -8.59
C ARG A 162 -11.63 -15.04 -9.01
N VAL A 163 -10.58 -14.87 -8.23
CA VAL A 163 -9.44 -14.02 -8.57
C VAL A 163 -8.19 -14.88 -8.48
N ASP A 164 -7.37 -14.83 -9.48
CA ASP A 164 -6.05 -15.45 -9.50
C ASP A 164 -5.10 -14.48 -10.20
N LEU A 165 -4.36 -13.73 -9.40
CA LEU A 165 -3.43 -12.70 -9.86
C LEU A 165 -2.05 -12.95 -9.26
N GLU A 166 -1.03 -12.73 -10.05
CA GLU A 166 0.36 -12.66 -9.64
C GLU A 166 0.87 -11.22 -9.81
N LEU A 167 1.27 -10.59 -8.72
CA LEU A 167 1.89 -9.27 -8.70
C LEU A 167 3.40 -9.48 -8.55
N ARG A 168 4.18 -9.00 -9.53
CA ARG A 168 5.65 -8.99 -9.45
C ARG A 168 6.10 -7.73 -8.78
N ASP A 169 6.70 -7.87 -7.59
CA ASP A 169 7.10 -6.72 -6.77
C ASP A 169 8.31 -5.98 -7.38
N THR A 170 8.53 -4.77 -6.94
CA THR A 170 9.74 -3.99 -7.29
C THR A 170 10.90 -4.34 -6.37
N ASP A 171 12.12 -4.18 -6.84
CA ASP A 171 13.34 -4.27 -6.04
C ASP A 171 13.47 -3.09 -5.06
N GLN A 172 12.72 -2.00 -5.28
CA GLN A 172 12.74 -0.79 -4.47
C GLN A 172 11.37 -0.47 -3.84
N PRO A 173 10.81 -1.34 -2.98
CA PRO A 173 9.62 -0.98 -2.24
C PRO A 173 9.93 0.11 -1.20
N LEU A 174 8.98 1.01 -0.96
CA LEU A 174 9.07 1.90 0.19
C LEU A 174 8.89 1.09 1.48
N ARG A 175 9.87 1.15 2.37
CA ARG A 175 9.78 0.68 3.75
C ARG A 175 9.94 1.86 4.68
N LEU A 176 9.00 2.06 5.59
CA LEU A 176 8.98 3.25 6.42
C LEU A 176 8.46 2.92 7.82
N VAL A 177 9.10 3.50 8.81
CA VAL A 177 8.58 3.57 10.19
C VAL A 177 8.21 5.00 10.50
N CYS A 178 6.94 5.24 10.81
CA CYS A 178 6.45 6.54 11.28
C CYS A 178 6.07 6.47 12.76
N PRO A 179 6.42 7.45 13.59
CA PRO A 179 5.79 7.64 14.89
C PRO A 179 4.28 7.84 14.74
N ALA A 180 3.48 7.27 15.62
CA ALA A 180 2.03 7.37 15.59
C ALA A 180 1.46 7.69 16.98
N GLY A 181 0.77 8.81 17.10
CA GLY A 181 0.26 9.28 18.39
C GLY A 181 1.40 9.56 19.39
N TYR A 182 1.14 9.35 20.70
CA TYR A 182 2.08 9.70 21.76
C TYR A 182 3.29 8.74 21.84
N ASN A 183 3.06 7.43 21.75
CA ASN A 183 4.10 6.42 21.90
C ASN A 183 3.85 5.17 21.03
N GLY A 184 3.08 5.33 19.95
CA GLY A 184 2.88 4.30 18.96
C GLY A 184 3.80 4.48 17.75
N TRP A 185 3.66 3.59 16.80
CA TRP A 185 4.35 3.63 15.52
C TRP A 185 3.55 2.85 14.46
N VAL A 186 3.82 3.17 13.21
CA VAL A 186 3.34 2.41 12.05
C VAL A 186 4.55 2.05 11.20
N PHE A 187 4.70 0.78 10.91
CA PHE A 187 5.55 0.31 9.82
C PHE A 187 4.69 0.13 8.58
N THR A 188 5.17 0.58 7.45
CA THR A 188 4.53 0.34 6.15
C THR A 188 5.54 -0.15 5.13
N ARG A 189 5.12 -1.09 4.27
CA ARG A 189 5.82 -1.55 3.08
C ARG A 189 4.90 -1.40 1.90
N LYS A 190 5.31 -0.62 0.92
CA LYS A 190 4.49 -0.28 -0.24
C LYS A 190 5.27 -0.41 -1.53
N SER A 191 4.57 -0.80 -2.58
CA SER A 191 5.01 -0.74 -3.96
C SER A 191 3.82 -0.45 -4.88
N ALA A 192 4.04 0.25 -5.96
CA ALA A 192 3.04 0.53 -6.98
C ALA A 192 3.67 0.56 -8.38
N GLY A 193 2.84 0.41 -9.41
CA GLY A 193 3.31 0.29 -10.79
C GLY A 193 3.92 -1.09 -11.08
N VAL A 194 3.66 -2.08 -10.24
CA VAL A 194 4.22 -3.44 -10.41
C VAL A 194 3.44 -4.21 -11.48
N PRO A 195 4.09 -5.02 -12.33
CA PRO A 195 3.42 -5.86 -13.31
C PRO A 195 2.43 -6.84 -12.66
N VAL A 196 1.31 -7.10 -13.31
CA VAL A 196 0.27 -8.03 -12.86
C VAL A 196 -0.09 -8.98 -13.98
N GLU A 197 -0.15 -10.27 -13.67
CA GLU A 197 -0.63 -11.33 -14.55
C GLU A 197 -1.84 -12.04 -13.93
N GLY A 198 -2.68 -12.67 -14.76
CA GLY A 198 -3.80 -13.46 -14.31
C GLY A 198 -5.17 -12.93 -14.72
N GLU A 199 -6.21 -13.29 -13.97
CA GLU A 199 -7.58 -12.92 -14.29
C GLU A 199 -8.46 -12.70 -13.05
N VAL A 200 -9.49 -11.86 -13.21
CA VAL A 200 -10.60 -11.68 -12.29
C VAL A 200 -11.86 -12.21 -12.95
N ARG A 201 -12.56 -13.12 -12.29
CA ARG A 201 -13.85 -13.66 -12.73
C ARG A 201 -14.95 -13.28 -11.77
N TRP A 202 -16.05 -12.79 -12.31
CA TRP A 202 -17.26 -12.49 -11.54
C TRP A 202 -18.50 -12.98 -12.31
N GLY A 203 -19.05 -14.10 -11.91
CA GLY A 203 -20.11 -14.77 -12.63
C GLY A 203 -19.65 -15.28 -13.99
N GLN A 204 -20.24 -14.75 -15.06
CA GLN A 204 -19.86 -15.08 -16.44
C GLN A 204 -18.83 -14.11 -17.03
N GLN A 205 -18.58 -12.98 -16.36
CA GLN A 205 -17.61 -11.98 -16.83
C GLN A 205 -16.21 -12.35 -16.40
N VAL A 206 -15.24 -12.04 -17.26
CA VAL A 206 -13.81 -12.30 -17.01
C VAL A 206 -13.00 -11.12 -17.51
N TRP A 207 -12.22 -10.53 -16.60
CA TRP A 207 -11.24 -9.48 -16.90
C TRP A 207 -9.84 -10.09 -16.80
N ARG A 208 -9.07 -9.97 -17.88
CA ARG A 208 -7.71 -10.49 -17.95
C ARG A 208 -6.70 -9.36 -17.86
N CYS A 209 -5.60 -9.65 -17.18
CA CYS A 209 -4.45 -8.77 -17.21
C CYS A 209 -3.82 -8.78 -18.60
N ASP A 210 -3.25 -7.66 -18.97
CA ASP A 210 -2.47 -7.44 -20.17
C ASP A 210 -1.13 -6.74 -19.83
N GLU A 211 -0.35 -6.42 -20.84
CA GLU A 211 0.93 -5.74 -20.68
C GLU A 211 0.84 -4.33 -20.08
N GLN A 212 -0.33 -3.70 -20.09
CA GLN A 212 -0.59 -2.39 -19.48
C GLN A 212 -1.07 -2.50 -18.03
N THR A 213 -1.48 -3.69 -17.59
CA THR A 213 -1.98 -3.89 -16.23
C THR A 213 -0.87 -3.72 -15.21
N ARG A 214 -1.09 -2.83 -14.24
CA ARG A 214 -0.18 -2.60 -13.11
C ARG A 214 -0.94 -2.69 -11.81
N GLY A 215 -0.22 -3.05 -10.75
CA GLY A 215 -0.79 -3.21 -9.43
C GLY A 215 -0.09 -2.41 -8.36
N SER A 216 -0.65 -2.48 -7.16
CA SER A 216 -0.03 -1.98 -5.94
C SER A 216 -0.13 -2.99 -4.81
N ILE A 217 0.85 -2.92 -3.91
CA ILE A 217 0.93 -3.69 -2.67
C ILE A 217 1.09 -2.68 -1.54
N ASP A 218 0.19 -2.70 -0.57
CA ASP A 218 0.23 -1.86 0.62
C ASP A 218 0.06 -2.74 1.85
N TRP A 219 1.10 -2.85 2.67
CA TRP A 219 1.03 -3.50 3.95
C TRP A 219 1.45 -2.53 5.04
N SER A 220 0.59 -2.39 6.04
CA SER A 220 0.87 -1.54 7.19
C SER A 220 0.48 -2.24 8.48
N CYS A 221 1.31 -2.04 9.51
CA CYS A 221 1.07 -2.58 10.84
C CYS A 221 1.66 -1.68 11.93
N GLY A 222 1.15 -1.81 13.15
CA GLY A 222 1.72 -1.09 14.27
C GLY A 222 0.77 -0.83 15.42
N PHE A 223 1.24 0.02 16.34
CA PHE A 223 0.45 0.58 17.42
C PHE A 223 -0.12 1.94 16.97
N MET A 224 -1.14 1.87 16.13
CA MET A 224 -1.73 3.01 15.44
C MET A 224 -2.51 3.90 16.40
N ARG A 225 -2.75 5.16 16.00
CA ARG A 225 -3.68 6.06 16.72
C ARG A 225 -5.07 5.46 16.73
N ARG A 226 -5.77 5.63 17.83
CA ARG A 226 -7.14 5.14 17.98
C ARG A 226 -8.13 5.81 17.04
N GLU A 227 -7.89 7.07 16.71
CA GLU A 227 -8.72 7.88 15.86
C GLU A 227 -7.85 8.54 14.81
N THR A 228 -8.21 8.39 13.55
CA THR A 228 -7.43 8.87 12.42
C THR A 228 -8.37 9.25 11.27
N ALA A 229 -8.07 10.36 10.61
CA ALA A 229 -8.72 10.74 9.37
C ALA A 229 -7.62 10.97 8.32
N TRP A 230 -7.84 10.48 7.10
CA TRP A 230 -6.85 10.61 6.03
C TRP A 230 -7.47 10.74 4.65
N ASN A 231 -6.69 11.31 3.76
CA ASN A 231 -6.87 11.16 2.33
C ASN A 231 -5.74 10.29 1.77
N TRP A 232 -6.06 9.49 0.77
CA TRP A 232 -5.12 8.60 0.12
C TRP A 232 -5.34 8.59 -1.39
N ALA A 233 -4.25 8.50 -2.15
CA ALA A 233 -4.26 8.32 -3.58
C ALA A 233 -3.32 7.20 -3.98
N CYS A 234 -3.78 6.35 -4.89
CA CYS A 234 -2.97 5.31 -5.51
C CYS A 234 -3.28 5.25 -7.00
N LEU A 235 -2.25 5.24 -7.82
CA LEU A 235 -2.40 4.91 -9.24
C LEU A 235 -1.35 3.89 -9.65
N ALA A 236 -1.69 3.09 -10.65
CA ALA A 236 -0.74 2.19 -11.29
C ALA A 236 -1.13 2.01 -12.76
N GLY A 237 -0.17 2.13 -13.66
CA GLY A 237 -0.42 1.99 -15.10
C GLY A 237 0.84 2.20 -15.93
N VAL A 238 0.66 2.14 -17.24
CA VAL A 238 1.71 2.41 -18.23
C VAL A 238 1.28 3.61 -19.06
N THR A 239 2.15 4.61 -19.17
CA THR A 239 1.88 5.80 -20.00
C THR A 239 1.93 5.46 -21.49
N GLU A 240 1.44 6.36 -22.34
CA GLU A 240 1.56 6.22 -23.80
C GLU A 240 3.02 6.10 -24.27
N GLN A 241 3.98 6.65 -23.50
CA GLN A 241 5.40 6.54 -23.78
C GLN A 241 6.02 5.21 -23.30
N GLY A 242 5.21 4.32 -22.72
CA GLY A 242 5.65 3.01 -22.24
C GLY A 242 6.28 3.04 -20.84
N VAL A 243 6.25 4.17 -20.12
CA VAL A 243 6.78 4.29 -18.75
C VAL A 243 5.79 3.69 -17.76
N SER A 244 6.24 2.74 -16.95
CA SER A 244 5.44 2.22 -15.83
C SER A 244 5.41 3.25 -14.70
N VAL A 245 4.22 3.68 -14.31
CA VAL A 245 4.01 4.66 -13.23
C VAL A 245 3.23 4.02 -12.10
N GLY A 246 3.75 4.14 -10.88
CA GLY A 246 3.07 3.79 -9.65
C GLY A 246 3.13 4.97 -8.67
N LEU A 247 2.05 5.24 -7.94
CA LEU A 247 1.99 6.33 -6.98
C LEU A 247 1.26 5.88 -5.72
N ASN A 248 1.81 6.27 -4.57
CA ASN A 248 1.14 6.22 -3.27
C ASN A 248 1.30 7.56 -2.57
N LEU A 249 0.19 8.22 -2.28
CA LEU A 249 0.16 9.45 -1.50
C LEU A 249 -0.83 9.32 -0.35
N ALA A 250 -0.46 9.84 0.81
CA ALA A 250 -1.33 9.93 1.98
C ALA A 250 -1.14 11.26 2.70
N ALA A 251 -2.23 11.78 3.26
CA ALA A 251 -2.21 12.91 4.18
C ALA A 251 -3.12 12.62 5.36
N GLY A 252 -2.69 12.94 6.58
CA GLY A 252 -3.44 12.71 7.81
C GLY A 252 -3.16 11.38 8.52
N VAL A 253 -2.60 10.40 7.85
CA VAL A 253 -2.25 9.10 8.45
C VAL A 253 -1.05 9.22 9.39
N ASN A 254 0.02 9.87 8.94
CA ASN A 254 1.30 9.96 9.63
C ASN A 254 1.74 11.43 9.69
N GLU A 255 1.25 12.16 10.68
CA GLU A 255 1.48 13.60 10.81
C GLU A 255 2.73 13.97 11.60
N THR A 256 3.63 13.01 11.85
CA THR A 256 4.75 13.17 12.77
C THR A 256 6.08 13.43 12.07
N GLY A 257 6.05 14.21 10.99
CA GLY A 257 7.25 14.68 10.29
C GLY A 257 7.78 13.73 9.23
N MET A 258 7.06 12.65 8.93
CA MET A 258 7.42 11.71 7.87
C MET A 258 6.17 11.36 7.05
N THR A 259 6.34 11.23 5.73
CA THR A 259 5.27 10.84 4.82
C THR A 259 5.54 9.46 4.24
N GLU A 260 4.48 8.70 3.96
CA GLU A 260 4.55 7.45 3.20
C GLU A 260 4.36 7.66 1.69
N ASN A 261 4.63 8.87 1.23
CA ASN A 261 4.44 9.29 -0.15
C ASN A 261 5.61 8.83 -1.00
N ALA A 262 5.31 8.16 -2.10
CA ALA A 262 6.30 7.66 -3.04
C ALA A 262 5.74 7.56 -4.45
N LEU A 263 6.61 7.76 -5.42
CA LEU A 263 6.39 7.56 -6.85
C LEU A 263 7.33 6.46 -7.33
N TRP A 264 6.84 5.57 -8.17
CA TRP A 264 7.64 4.57 -8.86
C TRP A 264 7.59 4.85 -10.36
N LEU A 265 8.76 4.99 -10.96
CA LEU A 265 8.94 5.12 -12.41
C LEU A 265 9.82 3.96 -12.88
N ASP A 266 9.27 3.08 -13.71
CA ASP A 266 9.92 1.84 -14.15
C ASP A 266 10.55 1.03 -12.99
N GLY A 267 9.80 0.95 -11.88
CA GLY A 267 10.21 0.24 -10.66
C GLY A 267 11.16 1.00 -9.72
N ARG A 268 11.66 2.17 -10.11
CA ARG A 268 12.50 3.02 -9.26
C ARG A 268 11.63 3.85 -8.31
N CYS A 269 11.90 3.75 -7.02
CA CYS A 269 11.17 4.47 -5.98
C CYS A 269 11.76 5.88 -5.77
N VAL A 270 10.94 6.90 -5.95
CA VAL A 270 11.23 8.30 -5.62
C VAL A 270 10.43 8.67 -4.38
N LYS A 271 11.11 9.05 -3.30
CA LYS A 271 10.45 9.50 -2.07
C LYS A 271 9.90 10.90 -2.29
N LEU A 272 8.62 11.10 -1.92
CA LEU A 272 7.91 12.36 -2.09
C LEU A 272 7.71 13.09 -0.77
N GLY A 273 7.59 14.41 -0.86
CA GLY A 273 7.22 15.30 0.23
C GLY A 273 5.77 15.18 0.65
N ALA A 274 5.27 16.14 1.43
CA ALA A 274 3.89 16.14 1.89
C ALA A 274 2.91 16.31 0.72
N ALA A 275 1.84 15.52 0.76
CA ALA A 275 0.78 15.57 -0.24
C ALA A 275 -0.35 16.51 0.20
N ARG A 276 -0.88 17.27 -0.74
CA ARG A 276 -2.06 18.12 -0.56
C ARG A 276 -3.18 17.61 -1.46
N PHE A 277 -4.35 17.37 -0.85
CA PHE A 277 -5.56 16.95 -1.51
C PHE A 277 -6.56 18.10 -1.52
N GLU A 278 -7.01 18.50 -2.70
CA GLU A 278 -8.03 19.51 -2.91
C GLU A 278 -9.28 18.85 -3.50
N PHE A 279 -10.38 18.86 -2.74
CA PHE A 279 -11.65 18.26 -3.16
C PHE A 279 -12.81 18.81 -2.37
N ASP A 280 -14.03 18.63 -2.87
CA ASP A 280 -15.26 18.96 -2.14
C ASP A 280 -15.86 17.67 -1.59
N ARG A 281 -15.73 17.47 -0.25
CA ARG A 281 -16.26 16.30 0.47
C ARG A 281 -17.77 16.10 0.28
N TYR A 282 -18.50 17.15 0.00
CA TYR A 282 -19.96 17.15 -0.13
C TYR A 282 -20.44 17.03 -1.57
N ARG A 283 -19.50 17.06 -2.52
CA ARG A 283 -19.75 16.88 -3.97
C ARG A 283 -18.91 15.71 -4.51
N PRO A 284 -19.27 14.46 -4.21
CA PRO A 284 -18.43 13.28 -4.45
C PRO A 284 -18.14 12.98 -5.92
N GLY A 285 -18.86 13.60 -6.85
CA GLY A 285 -18.59 13.51 -8.29
C GLY A 285 -17.70 14.63 -8.83
N ALA A 286 -17.28 15.59 -7.96
CA ALA A 286 -16.37 16.65 -8.39
C ALA A 286 -14.95 16.11 -8.51
N ASP A 287 -14.18 16.72 -9.40
CA ASP A 287 -12.78 16.40 -9.60
C ASP A 287 -11.97 16.70 -8.34
N TRP A 288 -10.91 15.93 -8.14
CA TRP A 288 -9.90 16.16 -7.12
C TRP A 288 -8.63 16.71 -7.78
N ARG A 289 -7.84 17.45 -7.01
CA ARG A 289 -6.46 17.74 -7.36
C ARG A 289 -5.56 17.22 -6.24
N VAL A 290 -4.44 16.61 -6.60
CA VAL A 290 -3.42 16.20 -5.65
C VAL A 290 -2.06 16.70 -6.13
N THR A 291 -1.33 17.32 -5.19
CA THR A 291 0.01 17.86 -5.43
C THR A 291 0.93 17.46 -4.29
N THR A 292 2.25 17.52 -4.52
CA THR A 292 3.25 17.36 -3.47
C THR A 292 4.04 18.66 -3.30
N GLU A 293 4.52 18.93 -2.07
CA GLU A 293 5.23 20.16 -1.73
C GLU A 293 6.57 20.33 -2.46
N ASP A 294 7.19 19.21 -2.87
CA ASP A 294 8.40 19.18 -3.69
C ASP A 294 8.14 19.47 -5.18
N GLY A 295 6.86 19.58 -5.58
CA GLY A 295 6.45 19.84 -6.95
C GLY A 295 6.66 18.67 -7.92
N LEU A 296 6.93 17.46 -7.39
CA LEU A 296 7.13 16.27 -8.23
C LEU A 296 5.81 15.66 -8.70
N VAL A 297 4.68 15.98 -8.08
CA VAL A 297 3.35 15.53 -8.48
C VAL A 297 2.39 16.69 -8.62
N ASP A 298 1.70 16.78 -9.74
CA ASP A 298 0.56 17.66 -9.97
C ASP A 298 -0.46 16.93 -10.86
N LEU A 299 -1.48 16.36 -10.22
CA LEU A 299 -2.46 15.50 -10.85
C LEU A 299 -3.88 15.94 -10.51
N SER A 300 -4.75 15.87 -11.51
CA SER A 300 -6.20 15.87 -11.35
C SER A 300 -6.73 14.44 -11.39
N PHE A 301 -7.84 14.19 -10.69
CA PHE A 301 -8.53 12.91 -10.67
C PHE A 301 -10.01 13.11 -10.95
N VAL A 302 -10.52 12.38 -11.91
CA VAL A 302 -11.93 12.37 -12.30
C VAL A 302 -12.58 11.09 -11.79
N PRO A 303 -13.49 11.15 -10.79
CA PRO A 303 -14.18 9.98 -10.27
C PRO A 303 -15.11 9.35 -11.31
N ALA A 304 -15.06 8.01 -11.44
CA ALA A 304 -15.97 7.21 -12.26
C ALA A 304 -16.89 6.31 -11.41
N GLY A 305 -16.39 5.81 -10.28
CA GLY A 305 -17.14 4.98 -9.37
C GLY A 305 -16.81 5.28 -7.91
N THR A 306 -17.68 4.87 -6.98
CA THR A 306 -17.49 5.14 -5.56
C THR A 306 -17.96 3.97 -4.70
N ARG A 307 -17.10 3.53 -3.77
CA ARG A 307 -17.45 2.65 -2.64
C ARG A 307 -17.65 3.48 -1.39
N LYS A 308 -18.63 3.12 -0.58
CA LYS A 308 -18.96 3.83 0.67
C LYS A 308 -19.30 2.84 1.77
N GLU A 309 -18.75 3.06 2.94
CA GLU A 309 -19.13 2.33 4.15
C GLU A 309 -19.27 3.31 5.31
N ARG A 310 -20.33 3.16 6.08
CA ARG A 310 -20.53 3.91 7.32
C ARG A 310 -20.87 2.95 8.44
N LEU A 311 -20.04 2.96 9.45
CA LEU A 311 -20.21 2.19 10.67
C LEU A 311 -20.06 3.13 11.88
N ASN A 312 -20.97 3.04 12.84
CA ASN A 312 -20.80 3.67 14.13
C ASN A 312 -21.34 2.73 15.21
N ALA A 313 -20.45 2.00 15.85
CA ALA A 313 -20.73 1.05 16.92
C ALA A 313 -20.10 1.47 18.26
N GLY A 314 -20.05 2.78 18.55
CA GLY A 314 -19.50 3.33 19.78
C GLY A 314 -17.97 3.27 19.82
N VAL A 315 -17.40 2.13 20.13
CA VAL A 315 -15.93 1.95 20.18
C VAL A 315 -15.29 1.86 18.80
N LEU A 316 -16.04 1.43 17.80
CA LEU A 316 -15.64 1.34 16.40
C LEU A 316 -16.45 2.33 15.57
N ALA A 317 -15.81 3.09 14.73
CA ALA A 317 -16.47 3.94 13.75
C ALA A 317 -15.66 4.00 12.46
N SER A 318 -16.34 4.04 11.33
CA SER A 318 -15.76 4.22 10.01
C SER A 318 -16.67 5.09 9.17
N ASN A 319 -16.13 6.09 8.50
CA ASN A 319 -16.78 6.82 7.42
C ASN A 319 -15.85 6.78 6.22
N PHE A 320 -16.01 5.72 5.44
CA PHE A 320 -15.15 5.37 4.33
C PHE A 320 -15.77 5.79 3.01
N ARG A 321 -14.98 6.42 2.17
CA ARG A 321 -15.29 6.71 0.77
C ARG A 321 -14.04 6.46 -0.05
N GLN A 322 -14.13 5.55 -0.99
CA GLN A 322 -13.08 5.29 -1.96
C GLN A 322 -13.66 5.46 -3.36
N PHE A 323 -12.95 6.23 -4.16
CA PHE A 323 -13.32 6.54 -5.53
C PHE A 323 -12.39 5.79 -6.48
N VAL A 324 -12.97 5.17 -7.49
CA VAL A 324 -12.24 4.65 -8.65
C VAL A 324 -12.37 5.67 -9.75
N GLY A 325 -11.29 5.96 -10.46
CA GLY A 325 -11.33 6.96 -11.51
C GLY A 325 -10.05 7.05 -12.32
N THR A 326 -9.86 8.21 -12.92
CA THR A 326 -8.80 8.46 -13.89
C THR A 326 -7.96 9.65 -13.49
N PHE A 327 -6.64 9.45 -13.47
CA PHE A 327 -5.66 10.52 -13.23
C PHE A 327 -5.20 11.16 -14.54
N ARG A 328 -4.94 12.47 -14.47
CA ARG A 328 -4.34 13.28 -15.53
C ARG A 328 -3.43 14.33 -14.92
N GLY A 329 -2.36 14.68 -15.62
CA GLY A 329 -1.41 15.71 -15.21
C GLY A 329 0.03 15.28 -15.43
N THR A 330 0.91 15.55 -14.46
CA THR A 330 2.34 15.31 -14.60
C THR A 330 2.94 14.82 -13.30
N VAL A 331 3.83 13.84 -13.40
CA VAL A 331 4.78 13.49 -12.35
C VAL A 331 6.19 13.78 -12.83
N ARG A 332 7.15 13.93 -11.91
CA ARG A 332 8.55 14.18 -12.23
C ARG A 332 9.44 13.22 -11.48
N ASP A 333 10.54 12.83 -12.12
CA ASP A 333 11.61 12.09 -11.46
C ASP A 333 12.49 13.02 -10.60
N GLU A 334 13.47 12.45 -9.90
CA GLU A 334 14.41 13.19 -9.05
C GLU A 334 15.27 14.19 -9.85
N ALA A 335 15.47 13.99 -11.15
CA ALA A 335 16.17 14.92 -12.04
C ALA A 335 15.24 16.04 -12.56
N GLY A 336 13.94 16.02 -12.19
CA GLY A 336 12.93 16.98 -12.64
C GLY A 336 12.39 16.70 -14.03
N GLN A 337 12.71 15.56 -14.65
CA GLN A 337 12.17 15.16 -15.94
C GLN A 337 10.69 14.84 -15.80
N SER A 338 9.88 15.48 -16.63
CA SER A 338 8.42 15.32 -16.59
C SER A 338 7.97 14.06 -17.31
N VAL A 339 7.09 13.30 -16.66
CA VAL A 339 6.39 12.15 -17.21
C VAL A 339 4.89 12.50 -17.24
N PRO A 340 4.28 12.66 -18.42
CA PRO A 340 2.85 12.90 -18.54
C PRO A 340 2.05 11.70 -18.05
N VAL A 341 1.03 11.97 -17.23
CA VAL A 341 0.02 11.01 -16.80
C VAL A 341 -1.27 11.40 -17.48
N ASP A 342 -1.70 10.63 -18.45
CA ASP A 342 -2.98 10.83 -19.11
C ASP A 342 -3.78 9.54 -19.15
N GLY A 343 -4.93 9.54 -18.49
CA GLY A 343 -5.86 8.43 -18.53
C GLY A 343 -5.51 7.25 -17.62
N LEU A 344 -4.46 7.33 -16.80
CA LEU A 344 -4.10 6.24 -15.89
C LEU A 344 -5.16 6.03 -14.82
N ARG A 345 -5.47 4.76 -14.55
CA ARG A 345 -6.47 4.36 -13.57
C ARG A 345 -5.92 4.43 -12.16
N GLY A 346 -6.82 4.72 -11.21
CA GLY A 346 -6.42 4.75 -9.81
C GLY A 346 -7.57 4.95 -8.84
N LEU A 347 -7.17 5.18 -7.62
CA LEU A 347 -8.02 5.27 -6.43
C LEU A 347 -7.75 6.58 -5.70
N MET A 348 -8.82 7.18 -5.16
CA MET A 348 -8.77 8.26 -4.19
C MET A 348 -9.61 7.88 -2.98
N GLU A 349 -9.19 8.32 -1.78
CA GLU A 349 -9.88 7.96 -0.55
C GLU A 349 -10.05 9.16 0.38
N ASP A 350 -11.23 9.25 0.99
CA ASP A 350 -11.54 10.13 2.12
C ASP A 350 -12.10 9.25 3.23
N HIS A 351 -11.30 9.03 4.27
CA HIS A 351 -11.62 8.08 5.31
C HIS A 351 -11.43 8.68 6.71
N TYR A 352 -12.38 8.42 7.57
CA TYR A 352 -12.28 8.57 9.01
C TYR A 352 -12.48 7.20 9.66
N ALA A 353 -11.59 6.81 10.56
CA ALA A 353 -11.67 5.58 11.32
C ALA A 353 -11.38 5.80 12.80
N ARG A 354 -12.09 5.02 13.64
CA ARG A 354 -11.85 4.88 15.07
C ARG A 354 -11.96 3.40 15.46
N TRP A 355 -10.91 2.86 16.06
CA TRP A 355 -10.78 1.46 16.47
C TRP A 355 -10.11 1.26 17.84
#